data_ad328076b62ac6fcb121eddb8a4824c2
#
_entry.id   ad328076b62ac6fcb121eddb8a4824c2
#
_cell.length_a   1.000
_cell.length_b   1.000
_cell.length_c   1.000
_cell.angle_alpha   90.00
_cell.angle_beta   90.00
_cell.angle_gamma   90.00
#
_symmetry.space_group_name_H-M   'P 1'
#
loop_
_entity.id
_entity.type
_entity.pdbx_description
1 polymer ?
#
loop_
_entity_poly.entity_id
_entity_poly.type
_entity_poly.pdbx_seq_one_letter_code
_entity_poly.pdbx_strand_id
1 'polypeptide(L)'
;MIFKRIDHVEIVTDQLDRTEKFYTEVLGFAVKIRDQIERSGLGVPIDLVYLDLGGTVVELISYEGAAVDPAPQNEHLGYRMIALEVDDMQNATDYLRTKGVDIVWGPRVRETYSRAEICDPNGYHIELRLRQWFT
;
A
#
# COMPACT_ATOMS: atom_id res chain seq x y z
N MET A 1 -19.55 9.83 -18.55
CA MET A 1 -19.49 8.69 -17.60
C MET A 1 -19.85 9.14 -16.19
N ILE A 2 -20.66 8.35 -15.49
CA ILE A 2 -21.03 8.64 -14.11
C ILE A 2 -19.83 8.42 -13.18
N PHE A 3 -19.12 7.33 -13.35
CA PHE A 3 -17.92 7.03 -12.57
C PHE A 3 -16.69 7.36 -13.39
N LYS A 4 -15.70 8.02 -12.77
CA LYS A 4 -14.53 8.55 -13.48
C LYS A 4 -13.29 7.67 -13.32
N ARG A 5 -13.03 7.22 -12.09
CA ARG A 5 -11.82 6.47 -11.73
C ARG A 5 -11.94 5.96 -10.29
N ILE A 6 -10.99 5.15 -9.87
CA ILE A 6 -10.82 4.86 -8.45
C ILE A 6 -10.25 6.12 -7.79
N ASP A 7 -10.95 6.66 -6.80
CA ASP A 7 -10.51 7.87 -6.09
C ASP A 7 -9.35 7.55 -5.15
N HIS A 8 -9.54 6.54 -4.30
CA HIS A 8 -8.49 6.08 -3.38
C HIS A 8 -8.75 4.64 -2.93
N VAL A 9 -7.75 4.05 -2.30
CA VAL A 9 -7.83 2.74 -1.64
C VAL A 9 -7.61 2.98 -0.15
N GLU A 10 -8.44 2.37 0.71
CA GLU A 10 -8.33 2.47 2.16
C GLU A 10 -7.60 1.26 2.72
N ILE A 11 -6.66 1.51 3.62
CA ILE A 11 -5.88 0.49 4.32
C ILE A 11 -6.01 0.75 5.82
N VAL A 12 -6.49 -0.24 6.56
CA VAL A 12 -6.60 -0.16 8.02
C VAL A 12 -5.28 -0.61 8.65
N THR A 13 -4.82 0.15 9.65
CA THR A 13 -3.62 -0.19 10.42
C THR A 13 -3.87 0.08 11.90
N ASP A 14 -3.24 -0.68 12.78
CA ASP A 14 -3.20 -0.43 14.22
C ASP A 14 -1.89 0.24 14.66
N GLN A 15 -1.05 0.66 13.69
CA GLN A 15 0.23 1.32 13.91
C GLN A 15 0.45 2.43 12.86
N LEU A 16 -0.38 3.48 12.93
CA LEU A 16 -0.47 4.52 11.90
C LEU A 16 0.87 5.19 11.61
N ASP A 17 1.59 5.63 12.66
CA ASP A 17 2.86 6.34 12.48
C ASP A 17 3.92 5.49 11.75
N ARG A 18 4.04 4.23 12.15
CA ARG A 18 4.98 3.30 11.52
C ARG A 18 4.61 3.00 10.08
N THR A 19 3.32 2.82 9.83
CA THR A 19 2.79 2.55 8.49
C THR A 19 2.99 3.76 7.58
N GLU A 20 2.67 4.96 8.06
CA GLU A 20 2.89 6.19 7.31
C GLU A 20 4.37 6.36 6.94
N LYS A 21 5.28 6.15 7.88
CA LYS A 21 6.73 6.23 7.62
C LYS A 21 7.17 5.27 6.53
N PHE A 22 6.65 4.04 6.55
CA PHE A 22 6.96 3.07 5.51
C PHE A 22 6.52 3.57 4.13
N TYR A 23 5.28 4.01 3.99
CA TYR A 23 4.76 4.49 2.72
C TYR A 23 5.44 5.77 2.25
N THR A 24 5.80 6.68 3.15
CA THR A 24 6.45 7.95 2.77
C THR A 24 7.96 7.81 2.59
N GLU A 25 8.66 7.26 3.58
CA GLU A 25 10.12 7.23 3.59
C GLU A 25 10.70 6.09 2.75
N VAL A 26 10.00 4.97 2.64
CA VAL A 26 10.47 3.83 1.85
C VAL A 26 9.86 3.85 0.45
N LEU A 27 8.54 3.97 0.34
CA LEU A 27 7.86 3.86 -0.95
C LEU A 27 7.75 5.18 -1.71
N GLY A 28 7.97 6.33 -1.06
CA GLY A 28 7.99 7.62 -1.74
C GLY A 28 6.64 8.31 -1.87
N PHE A 29 5.62 7.87 -1.13
CA PHE A 29 4.34 8.59 -1.08
C PHE A 29 4.52 9.94 -0.39
N ALA A 30 3.70 10.92 -0.78
CA ALA A 30 3.66 12.24 -0.15
C ALA A 30 2.36 12.41 0.63
N VAL A 31 2.43 12.97 1.84
CA VAL A 31 1.24 13.29 2.63
C VAL A 31 0.45 14.39 1.94
N LYS A 32 -0.84 14.17 1.73
CA LYS A 32 -1.77 15.16 1.19
C LYS A 32 -2.62 15.80 2.26
N ILE A 33 -3.29 14.98 3.06
CA ILE A 33 -4.26 15.44 4.06
C ILE A 33 -4.12 14.54 5.28
N ARG A 34 -4.18 15.15 6.46
CA ARG A 34 -4.39 14.46 7.73
C ARG A 34 -5.73 14.91 8.28
N ASP A 35 -6.50 14.00 8.81
CA ASP A 35 -7.79 14.33 9.40
C ASP A 35 -8.11 13.38 10.55
N GLN A 36 -9.12 13.75 11.32
CA GLN A 36 -9.67 12.90 12.37
C GLN A 36 -11.18 12.94 12.26
N ILE A 37 -11.79 11.76 12.29
CA ILE A 37 -13.24 11.61 12.35
C ILE A 37 -13.57 11.18 13.78
N GLU A 38 -14.37 11.97 14.49
CA GLU A 38 -14.63 11.75 15.92
C GLU A 38 -15.40 10.48 16.19
N ARG A 39 -16.24 10.03 15.27
CA ARG A 39 -17.05 8.82 15.45
C ARG A 39 -17.14 8.01 14.18
N SER A 40 -16.52 6.85 14.19
CA SER A 40 -16.59 5.87 13.12
C SER A 40 -17.79 4.93 13.27
N GLY A 41 -17.95 4.02 12.32
CA GLY A 41 -18.90 2.92 12.42
C GLY A 41 -18.66 1.99 13.62
N LEU A 42 -17.45 2.00 14.17
CA LEU A 42 -17.10 1.25 15.40
C LEU A 42 -17.36 2.07 16.68
N GLY A 43 -17.82 3.32 16.54
CA GLY A 43 -18.14 4.19 17.68
C GLY A 43 -16.92 4.83 18.33
N VAL A 44 -15.73 4.71 17.73
CA VAL A 44 -14.47 5.31 18.20
C VAL A 44 -13.94 6.27 17.16
N PRO A 45 -13.05 7.22 17.56
CA PRO A 45 -12.42 8.10 16.58
C PRO A 45 -11.57 7.35 15.56
N ILE A 46 -11.45 7.93 14.37
CA ILE A 46 -10.52 7.47 13.34
C ILE A 46 -9.48 8.57 13.12
N ASP A 47 -8.21 8.18 13.17
CA ASP A 47 -7.12 8.98 12.64
C ASP A 47 -6.84 8.50 11.23
N LEU A 48 -6.71 9.43 10.28
CA LEU A 48 -6.48 9.06 8.90
C LEU A 48 -5.47 9.98 8.22
N VAL A 49 -4.83 9.46 7.18
CA VAL A 49 -3.91 10.23 6.35
C VAL A 49 -4.06 9.77 4.90
N TYR A 50 -4.21 10.75 4.01
CA TYR A 50 -4.19 10.51 2.56
C TYR A 50 -2.78 10.69 2.03
N LEU A 51 -2.29 9.66 1.33
CA LEU A 51 -0.94 9.60 0.76
C LEU A 51 -1.03 9.50 -0.75
N ASP A 52 -0.26 10.32 -1.45
CA ASP A 52 -0.24 10.37 -2.91
C ASP A 52 1.05 9.80 -3.47
N LEU A 53 0.93 9.00 -4.51
CA LEU A 53 2.05 8.53 -5.32
C LEU A 53 1.68 8.66 -6.80
N GLY A 54 2.27 9.64 -7.47
CA GLY A 54 2.05 9.83 -8.91
C GLY A 54 0.59 10.09 -9.29
N GLY A 55 -0.21 10.69 -8.40
CA GLY A 55 -1.62 10.96 -8.63
C GLY A 55 -2.56 9.84 -8.19
N THR A 56 -2.05 8.72 -7.69
CA THR A 56 -2.86 7.67 -7.07
C THR A 56 -2.79 7.81 -5.55
N VAL A 57 -3.89 7.53 -4.87
CA VAL A 57 -4.05 7.85 -3.46
C VAL A 57 -4.38 6.60 -2.65
N VAL A 58 -3.66 6.46 -1.54
CA VAL A 58 -3.94 5.49 -0.48
C VAL A 58 -4.32 6.29 0.77
N GLU A 59 -5.40 5.87 1.44
CA GLU A 59 -5.81 6.42 2.73
C GLU A 59 -5.46 5.39 3.81
N LEU A 60 -4.63 5.78 4.76
CA LEU A 60 -4.36 4.97 5.95
C LEU A 60 -5.34 5.35 7.05
N ILE A 61 -5.97 4.35 7.66
CA ILE A 61 -7.00 4.54 8.68
C ILE A 61 -6.60 3.77 9.93
N SER A 62 -6.68 4.45 11.09
CA SER A 62 -6.48 3.82 12.39
C SER A 62 -7.70 4.08 13.27
N TYR A 63 -8.31 3.02 13.80
CA TYR A 63 -9.42 3.11 14.74
C TYR A 63 -8.85 3.25 16.15
N GLU A 64 -9.05 4.38 16.78
CA GLU A 64 -8.49 4.70 18.09
C GLU A 64 -9.09 3.80 19.17
N GLY A 65 -8.26 3.00 19.83
CA GLY A 65 -8.66 2.16 20.94
C GLY A 65 -9.52 0.95 20.59
N ALA A 66 -9.77 0.67 19.32
CA ALA A 66 -10.50 -0.50 18.90
C ALA A 66 -9.55 -1.59 18.41
N ALA A 67 -9.86 -2.84 18.74
CA ALA A 67 -9.14 -3.99 18.17
C ALA A 67 -9.59 -4.22 16.73
N VAL A 68 -8.65 -4.53 15.86
CA VAL A 68 -8.92 -4.90 14.46
C VAL A 68 -8.32 -6.27 14.18
N ASP A 69 -8.90 -6.99 13.23
CA ASP A 69 -8.37 -8.28 12.82
C ASP A 69 -7.04 -8.12 12.10
N PRO A 70 -6.13 -9.09 12.19
CA PRO A 70 -4.88 -9.04 11.45
C PRO A 70 -5.13 -9.12 9.94
N ALA A 71 -4.15 -8.65 9.15
CA ALA A 71 -4.20 -8.74 7.69
C ALA A 71 -4.35 -10.20 7.25
N PRO A 72 -5.20 -10.49 6.25
CA PRO A 72 -5.35 -11.85 5.74
C PRO A 72 -4.02 -12.40 5.20
N GLN A 73 -3.66 -13.62 5.59
CA GLN A 73 -2.43 -14.27 5.16
C GLN A 73 -2.65 -15.32 4.09
N ASN A 74 -3.89 -15.76 3.91
CA ASN A 74 -4.27 -16.78 2.94
C ASN A 74 -5.16 -16.18 1.85
N GLU A 75 -5.33 -16.93 0.76
CA GLU A 75 -6.24 -16.53 -0.31
C GLU A 75 -7.66 -16.40 0.24
N HIS A 76 -8.35 -15.34 -0.16
CA HIS A 76 -9.70 -15.03 0.29
C HIS A 76 -10.44 -14.29 -0.82
N LEU A 77 -11.76 -14.26 -0.73
CA LEU A 77 -12.56 -13.45 -1.64
C LEU A 77 -12.37 -11.96 -1.30
N GLY A 78 -12.25 -11.13 -2.32
CA GLY A 78 -12.12 -9.69 -2.18
C GLY A 78 -10.77 -9.16 -2.67
N TYR A 79 -10.36 -8.03 -2.11
CA TYR A 79 -9.12 -7.37 -2.51
C TYR A 79 -7.91 -8.20 -2.08
N ARG A 80 -6.95 -8.32 -2.98
CA ARG A 80 -5.75 -9.10 -2.72
C ARG A 80 -4.56 -8.25 -2.30
N MET A 81 -4.22 -7.26 -3.12
CA MET A 81 -3.09 -6.36 -2.87
C MET A 81 -3.15 -5.16 -3.80
N ILE A 82 -2.40 -4.12 -3.48
CA ILE A 82 -2.12 -3.04 -4.42
C ILE A 82 -0.84 -3.36 -5.19
N ALA A 83 -0.72 -2.82 -6.41
CA ALA A 83 0.47 -2.96 -7.22
C ALA A 83 1.06 -1.57 -7.49
N LEU A 84 2.36 -1.43 -7.28
CA LEU A 84 3.10 -0.21 -7.56
C LEU A 84 3.91 -0.42 -8.84
N GLU A 85 3.79 0.52 -9.77
CA GLU A 85 4.57 0.50 -11.00
C GLU A 85 6.01 0.92 -10.72
N VAL A 86 6.95 0.18 -11.28
CA VAL A 86 8.38 0.49 -11.22
C VAL A 86 8.94 0.61 -12.64
N ASP A 87 9.96 1.44 -12.80
CA ASP A 87 10.64 1.61 -14.09
C ASP A 87 11.71 0.56 -14.36
N ASP A 88 12.27 0.00 -13.28
CA ASP A 88 13.34 -0.99 -13.34
C ASP A 88 13.20 -1.92 -12.13
N MET A 89 12.98 -3.20 -12.39
CA MET A 89 12.72 -4.17 -11.32
C MET A 89 13.97 -4.43 -10.46
N GLN A 90 15.15 -4.53 -11.09
CA GLN A 90 16.39 -4.75 -10.35
C GLN A 90 16.72 -3.57 -9.44
N ASN A 91 16.61 -2.35 -9.95
CA ASN A 91 16.83 -1.14 -9.15
C ASN A 91 15.85 -1.05 -8.00
N ALA A 92 14.57 -1.35 -8.23
CA ALA A 92 13.54 -1.31 -7.19
C ALA A 92 13.82 -2.32 -6.07
N THR A 93 14.14 -3.56 -6.42
CA THR A 93 14.42 -4.59 -5.40
C THR A 93 15.72 -4.32 -4.66
N ASP A 94 16.76 -3.84 -5.34
CA ASP A 94 18.02 -3.45 -4.69
C ASP A 94 17.81 -2.30 -3.71
N TYR A 95 17.07 -1.26 -4.13
CA TYR A 95 16.70 -0.14 -3.26
C TYR A 95 15.97 -0.61 -2.00
N LEU A 96 14.96 -1.47 -2.15
CA LEU A 96 14.17 -1.97 -1.03
C LEU A 96 15.03 -2.77 -0.04
N ARG A 97 15.97 -3.57 -0.54
CA ARG A 97 16.91 -4.29 0.32
C ARG A 97 17.79 -3.33 1.13
N THR A 98 18.21 -2.20 0.53
CA THR A 98 18.98 -1.18 1.29
C THR A 98 18.15 -0.55 2.40
N LYS A 99 16.82 -0.56 2.28
CA LYS A 99 15.88 -0.07 3.30
C LYS A 99 15.47 -1.16 4.30
N GLY A 100 16.03 -2.35 4.20
CA GLY A 100 15.71 -3.46 5.08
C GLY A 100 14.37 -4.13 4.78
N VAL A 101 13.85 -3.95 3.58
CA VAL A 101 12.59 -4.57 3.15
C VAL A 101 12.88 -5.86 2.40
N ASP A 102 12.30 -6.97 2.87
CA ASP A 102 12.46 -8.26 2.24
C ASP A 102 11.60 -8.37 0.97
N ILE A 103 12.16 -8.99 -0.06
CA ILE A 103 11.39 -9.41 -1.23
C ILE A 103 10.81 -10.78 -0.90
N VAL A 104 9.51 -10.82 -0.62
CA VAL A 104 8.85 -12.05 -0.14
C VAL A 104 8.48 -12.99 -1.26
N TRP A 105 8.45 -12.49 -2.50
CA TRP A 105 8.19 -13.29 -3.69
C TRP A 105 8.81 -12.64 -4.93
N GLY A 106 9.38 -13.45 -5.81
CA GLY A 106 9.98 -12.97 -7.06
C GLY A 106 11.36 -12.31 -6.89
N PRO A 107 11.84 -11.52 -7.84
CA PRO A 107 11.17 -11.14 -9.09
C PRO A 107 10.91 -12.30 -10.04
N ARG A 108 9.80 -12.22 -10.75
CA ARG A 108 9.47 -13.14 -11.84
C ARG A 108 9.32 -12.35 -13.13
N VAL A 109 10.08 -12.75 -14.14
CA VAL A 109 10.10 -12.08 -15.45
C VAL A 109 9.23 -12.85 -16.43
N ARG A 110 8.33 -12.14 -17.10
CA ARG A 110 7.52 -12.63 -18.20
C ARG A 110 7.78 -11.79 -19.45
N GLU A 111 7.20 -12.17 -20.56
CA GLU A 111 7.38 -11.47 -21.82
C GLU A 111 6.87 -10.01 -21.78
N THR A 112 5.70 -9.79 -21.15
CA THR A 112 5.02 -8.49 -21.14
C THR A 112 5.10 -7.76 -19.79
N TYR A 113 5.68 -8.39 -18.77
CA TYR A 113 5.81 -7.78 -17.44
C TYR A 113 6.82 -8.53 -16.58
N SER A 114 7.25 -7.89 -15.53
CA SER A 114 7.87 -8.56 -14.38
C SER A 114 7.21 -8.10 -13.09
N ARG A 115 7.25 -8.94 -12.08
CA ARG A 115 6.64 -8.65 -10.79
C ARG A 115 7.41 -9.24 -9.63
N ALA A 116 7.28 -8.59 -8.49
CA ALA A 116 7.77 -9.06 -7.20
C ALA A 116 6.76 -8.67 -6.12
N GLU A 117 6.90 -9.20 -4.92
CA GLU A 117 6.04 -8.83 -3.79
C GLU A 117 6.86 -8.51 -2.57
N ILE A 118 6.41 -7.50 -1.84
CA ILE A 118 6.90 -7.12 -0.52
C ILE A 118 5.71 -7.06 0.45
N CYS A 119 5.97 -6.87 1.72
CA CYS A 119 4.93 -6.59 2.72
C CYS A 119 5.11 -5.21 3.34
N ASP A 120 4.00 -4.55 3.66
CA ASP A 120 4.03 -3.38 4.51
C ASP A 120 4.16 -3.79 6.00
N PRO A 121 4.30 -2.84 6.95
CA PRO A 121 4.46 -3.18 8.37
C PRO A 121 3.30 -3.97 8.98
N ASN A 122 2.13 -3.96 8.37
CA ASN A 122 0.95 -4.70 8.87
C ASN A 122 0.83 -6.11 8.27
N GLY A 123 1.73 -6.47 7.34
CA GLY A 123 1.66 -7.73 6.63
C GLY A 123 0.82 -7.70 5.36
N TYR A 124 0.34 -6.54 4.92
CA TYR A 124 -0.30 -6.42 3.60
C TYR A 124 0.72 -6.62 2.50
N HIS A 125 0.40 -7.46 1.56
CA HIS A 125 1.25 -7.65 0.38
C HIS A 125 1.12 -6.47 -0.56
N ILE A 126 2.25 -6.07 -1.14
CA ILE A 126 2.34 -5.04 -2.17
C ILE A 126 3.09 -5.64 -3.34
N GLU A 127 2.49 -5.60 -4.52
CA GLU A 127 3.15 -6.03 -5.74
C GLU A 127 3.99 -4.89 -6.31
N LEU A 128 5.20 -5.21 -6.78
CA LEU A 128 5.96 -4.34 -7.66
C LEU A 128 5.72 -4.81 -9.08
N ARG A 129 5.43 -3.88 -10.00
CA ARG A 129 5.07 -4.24 -11.37
C ARG A 129 5.84 -3.39 -12.37
N LEU A 130 6.64 -4.07 -13.21
CA LEU A 130 7.21 -3.48 -14.42
C LEU A 130 6.36 -3.95 -15.60
N ARG A 131 5.80 -3.00 -16.36
CA ARG A 131 4.95 -3.30 -17.51
C ARG A 131 5.65 -2.99 -18.81
N GLN A 132 5.40 -3.79 -19.83
CA GLN A 132 5.97 -3.63 -21.15
C GLN A 132 4.88 -3.62 -22.25
N TRP A 133 3.61 -3.71 -21.88
CA TRP A 133 2.54 -3.88 -22.88
C TRP A 133 2.00 -2.61 -23.50
N PHE A 134 2.53 -1.45 -23.09
CA PHE A 134 2.12 -0.16 -23.67
C PHE A 134 3.17 0.46 -24.57
N THR A 135 4.15 -0.29 -24.97
CA THR A 135 5.19 0.17 -25.87
C THR A 135 4.82 -0.02 -27.34
#